data_0dfe72be13cf647d1735c703a6cd8995
#
_entry.id   0dfe72be13cf647d1735c703a6cd8995
#
_cell.length_a   1.000
_cell.length_b   1.000
_cell.length_c   1.000
_cell.angle_alpha   90.00
_cell.angle_beta   90.00
_cell.angle_gamma   90.00
#
_symmetry.space_group_name_H-M   'P 1'
#
loop_
_entity.id
_entity.type
_entity.pdbx_description
1 polymer ?
#
loop_
_entity_poly.entity_id
_entity_poly.type
_entity_poly.pdbx_seq_one_letter_code
_entity_poly.pdbx_strand_id
1 'polypeptide(L)'
;DTEDMGADLYLVKALVLNLQDLMMPENENFAQYVECLMAGNLGGYAADSNLGTGWSGRYATFNPSEAWQAIPFNDFYEKFYPTYFNLTSQSQEELYLSLAELYRIAVMLRVTDTYGPIPYSKVGVANAIKSPYDSQKEVYTKMFQDLDKVIEVLGKYAAQNFSSGADKIYEGNTAAWVKFANSLKLRMAMRTCYVSGFNVDGKSSQQLAEEAVAGGVMTTAADGAYRKVAD
;
A
#
# COMPACT_ATOMS: atom_id res chain seq x y z
N ASP A 1 -3.95 -31.26 -14.96
CA ASP A 1 -3.60 -31.00 -16.35
C ASP A 1 -2.55 -29.90 -16.39
N THR A 2 -1.41 -30.07 -17.08
CA THR A 2 -0.30 -29.12 -17.07
C THR A 2 -0.62 -27.80 -17.77
N GLU A 3 -1.58 -27.80 -18.69
CA GLU A 3 -2.06 -26.59 -19.37
C GLU A 3 -2.92 -25.72 -18.45
N ASP A 4 -3.78 -26.31 -17.66
CA ASP A 4 -4.61 -25.58 -16.68
C ASP A 4 -3.75 -24.96 -15.59
N MET A 5 -2.76 -25.70 -15.05
CA MET A 5 -1.80 -25.16 -14.08
C MET A 5 -0.98 -23.99 -14.65
N GLY A 6 -0.64 -24.03 -15.93
CA GLY A 6 0.07 -22.94 -16.60
C GLY A 6 -0.80 -21.70 -16.77
N ALA A 7 -2.07 -21.86 -17.08
CA ALA A 7 -3.03 -20.76 -17.23
C ALA A 7 -3.33 -20.09 -15.87
N ASP A 8 -3.53 -20.87 -14.81
CA ASP A 8 -3.77 -20.36 -13.46
C ASP A 8 -2.57 -19.56 -12.93
N LEU A 9 -1.36 -20.07 -13.12
CA LEU A 9 -0.15 -19.35 -12.71
C LEU A 9 0.04 -18.05 -13.50
N TYR A 10 -0.29 -18.05 -14.79
CA TYR A 10 -0.25 -16.83 -15.62
C TYR A 10 -1.23 -15.79 -15.11
N LEU A 11 -2.45 -16.20 -14.79
CA LEU A 11 -3.47 -15.29 -14.22
C LEU A 11 -3.04 -14.70 -12.87
N VAL A 12 -2.51 -15.53 -11.97
CA VAL A 12 -2.00 -15.07 -10.67
C VAL A 12 -0.91 -14.02 -10.83
N LYS A 13 0.06 -14.22 -11.72
CA LYS A 13 1.12 -13.25 -12.01
C LYS A 13 0.56 -11.94 -12.54
N ALA A 14 -0.40 -11.98 -13.46
CA ALA A 14 -1.04 -10.79 -14.00
C ALA A 14 -1.81 -9.99 -12.92
N LEU A 15 -2.51 -10.68 -12.02
CA LEU A 15 -3.21 -10.05 -10.90
C LEU A 15 -2.24 -9.40 -9.92
N VAL A 16 -1.13 -10.07 -9.58
CA VAL A 16 -0.08 -9.48 -8.72
C VAL A 16 0.50 -8.22 -9.35
N LEU A 17 0.80 -8.23 -10.66
CA LEU A 17 1.27 -7.03 -11.37
C LEU A 17 0.25 -5.90 -11.36
N ASN A 18 -1.04 -6.19 -11.55
CA ASN A 18 -2.09 -5.18 -11.51
C ASN A 18 -2.20 -4.53 -10.12
N LEU A 19 -2.04 -5.30 -9.05
CA LEU A 19 -2.00 -4.75 -7.69
C LEU A 19 -0.76 -3.87 -7.47
N GLN A 20 0.40 -4.30 -7.98
CA GLN A 20 1.64 -3.54 -7.92
C GLN A 20 1.52 -2.22 -8.69
N ASP A 21 0.85 -2.23 -9.84
CA ASP A 21 0.57 -1.04 -10.66
C ASP A 21 -0.30 -0.02 -9.92
N LEU A 22 -1.22 -0.47 -9.09
CA LEU A 22 -2.04 0.40 -8.25
C LEU A 22 -1.27 0.90 -7.01
N MET A 23 -0.38 0.07 -6.46
CA MET A 23 0.49 0.48 -5.35
C MET A 23 1.47 1.58 -5.77
N MET A 24 2.02 1.49 -6.97
CA MET A 24 2.98 2.44 -7.54
C MET A 24 2.54 2.81 -8.97
N PRO A 25 1.60 3.77 -9.13
CA PRO A 25 1.01 4.12 -10.42
C PRO A 25 2.04 4.63 -11.43
N GLU A 26 2.02 4.10 -12.65
CA GLU A 26 2.77 4.64 -13.78
C GLU A 26 2.07 5.86 -14.41
N ASN A 27 0.75 5.90 -14.33
CA ASN A 27 -0.02 6.98 -14.91
C ASN A 27 0.17 8.27 -14.11
N GLU A 28 0.79 9.27 -14.73
CA GLU A 28 1.10 10.54 -14.09
C GLU A 28 -0.13 11.30 -13.65
N ASN A 29 -1.25 11.15 -14.36
CA ASN A 29 -2.50 11.80 -13.99
C ASN A 29 -3.06 11.24 -12.67
N PHE A 30 -3.01 9.92 -12.47
CA PHE A 30 -3.41 9.31 -11.21
C PHE A 30 -2.40 9.60 -10.09
N ALA A 31 -1.10 9.48 -10.37
CA ALA A 31 -0.03 9.75 -9.42
C ALA A 31 -0.09 11.20 -8.89
N GLN A 32 -0.39 12.18 -9.73
CA GLN A 32 -0.48 13.57 -9.28
C GLN A 32 -1.61 13.80 -8.26
N TYR A 33 -2.77 13.16 -8.43
CA TYR A 33 -3.87 13.29 -7.45
C TYR A 33 -3.51 12.68 -6.11
N VAL A 34 -2.84 11.53 -6.12
CA VAL A 34 -2.50 10.78 -4.90
C VAL A 34 -1.35 11.44 -4.13
N GLU A 35 -0.30 11.86 -4.83
CA GLU A 35 0.96 12.30 -4.18
C GLU A 35 1.13 13.82 -4.16
N CYS A 36 0.92 14.49 -5.30
CA CYS A 36 1.32 15.89 -5.45
C CYS A 36 0.23 16.88 -5.06
N LEU A 37 -0.98 16.72 -5.61
CA LEU A 37 -2.03 17.73 -5.51
C LEU A 37 -2.61 17.83 -4.10
N MET A 38 -2.73 16.72 -3.38
CA MET A 38 -3.20 16.74 -2.00
C MET A 38 -2.06 16.90 -1.00
N ALA A 39 -1.16 15.93 -0.96
CA ALA A 39 -0.12 15.88 0.06
C ALA A 39 0.89 17.04 -0.06
N GLY A 40 1.30 17.39 -1.26
CA GLY A 40 2.28 18.44 -1.50
C GLY A 40 1.79 19.82 -1.07
N ASN A 41 0.57 20.19 -1.44
CA ASN A 41 0.00 21.48 -1.09
C ASN A 41 -0.40 21.57 0.39
N LEU A 42 -1.13 20.58 0.91
CA LEU A 42 -1.56 20.56 2.31
C LEU A 42 -0.39 20.46 3.29
N GLY A 43 0.68 19.77 2.88
CA GLY A 43 1.92 19.67 3.64
C GLY A 43 2.84 20.88 3.53
N GLY A 44 2.50 21.88 2.70
CA GLY A 44 3.32 23.08 2.50
C GLY A 44 4.59 22.88 1.68
N TYR A 45 4.72 21.74 1.00
CA TYR A 45 5.87 21.44 0.12
C TYR A 45 5.74 22.07 -1.27
N ALA A 46 4.52 22.38 -1.69
CA ALA A 46 4.21 22.99 -2.96
C ALA A 46 3.23 24.15 -2.75
N ALA A 47 3.31 25.15 -3.61
CA ALA A 47 2.38 26.28 -3.63
C ALA A 47 1.87 26.46 -5.06
N ASP A 48 0.64 26.95 -5.17
CA ASP A 48 0.08 27.33 -6.44
C ASP A 48 0.64 28.66 -6.91
N SER A 49 1.24 28.66 -8.10
CA SER A 49 1.81 29.86 -8.70
C SER A 49 0.77 30.76 -9.36
N ASN A 50 -0.48 30.30 -9.50
CA ASN A 50 -1.51 31.02 -10.26
C ASN A 50 -2.87 30.99 -9.55
N LEU A 51 -2.90 31.60 -8.36
CA LEU A 51 -4.10 31.73 -7.54
C LEU A 51 -5.23 32.42 -8.33
N GLY A 52 -6.32 31.71 -8.56
CA GLY A 52 -7.54 32.28 -9.14
C GLY A 52 -7.91 31.83 -10.54
N THR A 53 -7.11 30.99 -11.21
CA THR A 53 -7.55 30.29 -12.41
C THR A 53 -8.14 28.93 -12.06
N GLY A 54 -9.24 28.54 -12.69
CA GLY A 54 -10.16 27.48 -12.27
C GLY A 54 -9.60 26.07 -12.01
N TRP A 55 -8.33 25.80 -12.31
CA TRP A 55 -7.68 24.50 -12.14
C TRP A 55 -6.93 24.37 -10.82
N SER A 56 -6.46 25.46 -10.32
CA SER A 56 -5.39 25.49 -9.37
C SER A 56 -5.86 26.22 -8.10
N GLY A 57 -5.09 26.19 -7.07
CA GLY A 57 -5.24 27.03 -5.90
C GLY A 57 -6.19 26.50 -4.84
N ARG A 58 -7.01 25.53 -5.15
CA ARG A 58 -8.02 25.06 -4.19
C ARG A 58 -7.40 24.28 -3.05
N TYR A 59 -6.40 23.45 -3.30
CA TYR A 59 -5.68 22.76 -2.23
C TYR A 59 -4.78 23.71 -1.42
N ALA A 60 -4.09 24.62 -2.10
CA ALA A 60 -3.25 25.62 -1.44
C ALA A 60 -4.05 26.60 -0.58
N THR A 61 -5.33 26.80 -0.90
CA THR A 61 -6.26 27.64 -0.13
C THR A 61 -7.21 26.83 0.78
N PHE A 62 -6.95 25.55 0.98
CA PHE A 62 -7.79 24.64 1.77
C PHE A 62 -9.24 24.55 1.30
N ASN A 63 -9.49 24.75 0.01
CA ASN A 63 -10.80 24.64 -0.62
C ASN A 63 -10.77 23.75 -1.87
N PRO A 64 -10.35 22.46 -1.75
CA PRO A 64 -10.28 21.56 -2.88
C PRO A 64 -11.69 21.25 -3.43
N SER A 65 -11.76 20.87 -4.71
CA SER A 65 -13.02 20.39 -5.29
C SER A 65 -13.36 19.02 -4.71
N GLU A 66 -14.66 18.79 -4.47
CA GLU A 66 -15.16 17.50 -3.99
C GLU A 66 -14.73 16.34 -4.89
N ALA A 67 -14.81 16.52 -6.22
CA ALA A 67 -14.40 15.52 -7.18
C ALA A 67 -12.93 15.11 -7.03
N TRP A 68 -12.03 16.08 -6.85
CA TRP A 68 -10.60 15.78 -6.70
C TRP A 68 -10.27 15.11 -5.36
N GLN A 69 -10.97 15.51 -4.30
CA GLN A 69 -10.82 14.87 -3.00
C GLN A 69 -11.27 13.41 -3.01
N ALA A 70 -12.27 13.07 -3.81
CA ALA A 70 -12.81 11.71 -3.88
C ALA A 70 -11.95 10.75 -4.70
N ILE A 71 -11.13 11.25 -5.65
CA ILE A 71 -10.36 10.41 -6.58
C ILE A 71 -9.48 9.37 -5.87
N PRO A 72 -8.58 9.71 -4.93
CA PRO A 72 -7.73 8.70 -4.32
C PRO A 72 -8.53 7.64 -3.55
N PHE A 73 -9.60 8.03 -2.88
CA PHE A 73 -10.47 7.10 -2.16
C PHE A 73 -11.19 6.15 -3.13
N ASN A 74 -11.94 6.71 -4.06
CA ASN A 74 -12.77 5.92 -4.97
C ASN A 74 -11.92 5.00 -5.85
N ASP A 75 -10.86 5.52 -6.46
CA ASP A 75 -10.02 4.76 -7.37
C ASP A 75 -9.35 3.57 -6.68
N PHE A 76 -8.89 3.72 -5.44
CA PHE A 76 -8.30 2.60 -4.72
C PHE A 76 -9.36 1.56 -4.33
N TYR A 77 -10.54 1.96 -3.84
CA TYR A 77 -11.57 1.00 -3.50
C TYR A 77 -12.17 0.30 -4.73
N GLU A 78 -12.38 1.03 -5.82
CA GLU A 78 -13.01 0.48 -7.03
C GLU A 78 -12.06 -0.36 -7.89
N LYS A 79 -10.76 -0.06 -7.87
CA LYS A 79 -9.78 -0.76 -8.71
C LYS A 79 -8.97 -1.80 -7.96
N PHE A 80 -8.53 -1.49 -6.73
CA PHE A 80 -7.65 -2.38 -5.97
C PHE A 80 -8.37 -3.60 -5.41
N TYR A 81 -9.48 -3.40 -4.70
CA TYR A 81 -10.15 -4.50 -4.03
C TYR A 81 -10.72 -5.58 -4.95
N PRO A 82 -11.34 -5.28 -6.09
CA PRO A 82 -11.76 -6.32 -7.02
C PRO A 82 -10.60 -7.21 -7.49
N THR A 83 -9.46 -6.60 -7.81
CA THR A 83 -8.25 -7.35 -8.20
C THR A 83 -7.70 -8.16 -7.03
N TYR A 84 -7.65 -7.58 -5.83
CA TYR A 84 -7.21 -8.25 -4.61
C TYR A 84 -8.07 -9.49 -4.29
N PHE A 85 -9.40 -9.35 -4.32
CA PHE A 85 -10.30 -10.46 -4.07
C PHE A 85 -10.26 -11.53 -5.17
N ASN A 86 -10.08 -11.13 -6.42
CA ASN A 86 -9.87 -12.08 -7.50
C ASN A 86 -8.60 -12.91 -7.26
N LEU A 87 -7.48 -12.26 -6.96
CA LEU A 87 -6.22 -12.96 -6.65
C LEU A 87 -6.38 -13.91 -5.46
N THR A 88 -6.96 -13.45 -4.35
CA THR A 88 -7.11 -14.26 -3.13
C THR A 88 -8.09 -15.42 -3.30
N SER A 89 -8.99 -15.37 -4.27
CA SER A 89 -9.87 -16.48 -4.62
C SER A 89 -9.24 -17.49 -5.57
N GLN A 90 -8.26 -17.07 -6.38
CA GLN A 90 -7.63 -17.91 -7.40
C GLN A 90 -6.32 -18.55 -6.95
N SER A 91 -5.63 -17.97 -5.98
CA SER A 91 -4.33 -18.46 -5.53
C SER A 91 -4.39 -19.06 -4.13
N GLN A 92 -3.62 -20.15 -3.94
CA GLN A 92 -3.27 -20.71 -2.64
C GLN A 92 -1.77 -20.53 -2.33
N GLU A 93 -1.04 -19.84 -3.19
CA GLU A 93 0.39 -19.57 -3.06
C GLU A 93 0.64 -18.54 -1.97
N GLU A 94 1.16 -18.98 -0.82
CA GLU A 94 1.39 -18.16 0.37
C GLU A 94 2.21 -16.90 0.05
N LEU A 95 3.22 -17.02 -0.83
CA LEU A 95 4.07 -15.90 -1.23
C LEU A 95 3.28 -14.83 -1.99
N TYR A 96 2.49 -15.20 -2.99
CA TYR A 96 1.70 -14.24 -3.78
C TYR A 96 0.57 -13.61 -2.96
N LEU A 97 -0.06 -14.37 -2.07
CA LEU A 97 -1.05 -13.84 -1.13
C LEU A 97 -0.42 -12.81 -0.19
N SER A 98 0.80 -13.07 0.29
CA SER A 98 1.54 -12.12 1.15
C SER A 98 1.98 -10.87 0.41
N LEU A 99 2.39 -10.97 -0.86
CA LEU A 99 2.67 -9.79 -1.69
C LEU A 99 1.41 -8.96 -1.92
N ALA A 100 0.28 -9.60 -2.22
CA ALA A 100 -1.00 -8.90 -2.37
C ALA A 100 -1.40 -8.16 -1.10
N GLU A 101 -1.21 -8.79 0.06
CA GLU A 101 -1.48 -8.17 1.35
C GLU A 101 -0.53 -7.00 1.64
N LEU A 102 0.75 -7.11 1.32
CA LEU A 102 1.71 -6.02 1.43
C LEU A 102 1.29 -4.81 0.57
N TYR A 103 0.86 -5.06 -0.66
CA TYR A 103 0.39 -4.00 -1.55
C TYR A 103 -0.91 -3.37 -1.03
N ARG A 104 -1.82 -4.18 -0.46
CA ARG A 104 -3.03 -3.67 0.18
C ARG A 104 -2.68 -2.73 1.35
N ILE A 105 -1.76 -3.12 2.21
CA ILE A 105 -1.33 -2.29 3.34
C ILE A 105 -0.71 -0.99 2.84
N ALA A 106 0.19 -1.05 1.85
CA ALA A 106 0.85 0.14 1.30
C ALA A 106 -0.13 1.14 0.66
N VAL A 107 -1.14 0.63 -0.06
CA VAL A 107 -2.21 1.45 -0.66
C VAL A 107 -3.12 2.04 0.41
N MET A 108 -3.63 1.22 1.32
CA MET A 108 -4.60 1.65 2.32
C MET A 108 -3.97 2.54 3.40
N LEU A 109 -2.65 2.45 3.63
CA LEU A 109 -1.94 3.40 4.47
C LEU A 109 -2.03 4.82 3.90
N ARG A 110 -1.87 5.00 2.59
CA ARG A 110 -2.08 6.30 1.93
C ARG A 110 -3.51 6.79 2.11
N VAL A 111 -4.48 5.91 1.96
CA VAL A 111 -5.90 6.26 2.09
C VAL A 111 -6.22 6.71 3.51
N THR A 112 -5.82 5.95 4.54
CA THR A 112 -6.07 6.35 5.94
C THR A 112 -5.28 7.58 6.35
N ASP A 113 -4.06 7.76 5.83
CA ASP A 113 -3.26 8.96 6.08
C ASP A 113 -3.90 10.23 5.48
N THR A 114 -4.66 10.07 4.40
CA THR A 114 -5.37 11.16 3.73
C THR A 114 -6.73 11.44 4.37
N TYR A 115 -7.51 10.41 4.68
CA TYR A 115 -8.92 10.56 5.06
C TYR A 115 -9.23 10.25 6.54
N GLY A 116 -8.27 9.68 7.28
CA GLY A 116 -8.48 9.24 8.66
C GLY A 116 -9.21 7.89 8.72
N PRO A 117 -10.42 7.81 9.32
CA PRO A 117 -11.21 6.57 9.34
C PRO A 117 -11.56 6.09 7.93
N ILE A 118 -11.38 4.80 7.68
CA ILE A 118 -11.68 4.15 6.38
C ILE A 118 -12.25 2.75 6.58
N PRO A 119 -12.98 2.18 5.60
CA PRO A 119 -13.27 0.75 5.58
C PRO A 119 -11.98 -0.04 5.36
N TYR A 120 -11.59 -0.89 6.31
CA TYR A 120 -10.37 -1.69 6.21
C TYR A 120 -10.57 -3.14 6.64
N SER A 121 -10.92 -3.38 7.92
CA SER A 121 -10.96 -4.72 8.50
C SER A 121 -12.10 -5.58 8.00
N LYS A 122 -13.18 -4.97 7.53
CA LYS A 122 -14.42 -5.64 7.12
C LYS A 122 -14.78 -5.44 5.65
N VAL A 123 -13.81 -5.03 4.83
CA VAL A 123 -14.03 -4.94 3.38
C VAL A 123 -14.18 -6.34 2.79
N GLY A 124 -15.21 -6.56 1.98
CA GLY A 124 -15.45 -7.84 1.31
C GLY A 124 -16.05 -8.92 2.20
N VAL A 125 -16.55 -8.59 3.40
CA VAL A 125 -17.31 -9.54 4.21
C VAL A 125 -18.56 -9.99 3.46
N ALA A 126 -18.74 -11.30 3.32
CA ALA A 126 -19.86 -11.89 2.59
C ALA A 126 -21.21 -11.38 3.10
N ASN A 127 -22.12 -11.07 2.17
CA ASN A 127 -23.46 -10.55 2.42
C ASN A 127 -23.54 -9.15 3.06
N ALA A 128 -22.43 -8.42 3.19
CA ALA A 128 -22.47 -7.05 3.65
C ALA A 128 -22.72 -6.09 2.46
N ILE A 129 -23.81 -5.33 2.51
CA ILE A 129 -24.13 -4.30 1.51
C ILE A 129 -23.20 -3.08 1.67
N LYS A 130 -22.70 -2.84 2.88
CA LYS A 130 -21.82 -1.73 3.22
C LYS A 130 -20.68 -2.21 4.10
N SER A 131 -19.47 -1.73 3.83
CA SER A 131 -18.34 -1.94 4.71
C SER A 131 -18.31 -0.82 5.76
N PRO A 132 -18.31 -1.14 7.06
CA PRO A 132 -18.20 -0.14 8.10
C PRO A 132 -16.82 0.51 8.09
N TYR A 133 -16.75 1.76 8.53
CA TYR A 133 -15.49 2.45 8.76
C TYR A 133 -14.86 1.97 10.05
N ASP A 134 -13.58 1.69 10.00
CA ASP A 134 -12.73 1.53 11.19
C ASP A 134 -12.13 2.89 11.56
N SER A 135 -11.95 3.17 12.83
CA SER A 135 -11.18 4.34 13.25
C SER A 135 -9.73 4.24 12.76
N GLN A 136 -9.05 5.36 12.56
CA GLN A 136 -7.66 5.33 12.11
C GLN A 136 -6.75 4.51 13.05
N LYS A 137 -7.03 4.51 14.36
CA LYS A 137 -6.33 3.67 15.34
C LYS A 137 -6.54 2.18 15.03
N GLU A 138 -7.78 1.76 14.78
CA GLU A 138 -8.09 0.36 14.43
C GLU A 138 -7.44 -0.04 13.11
N VAL A 139 -7.47 0.84 12.10
CA VAL A 139 -6.80 0.62 10.81
C VAL A 139 -5.30 0.39 11.01
N TYR A 140 -4.61 1.28 11.71
CA TYR A 140 -3.17 1.12 11.98
C TYR A 140 -2.86 -0.13 12.78
N THR A 141 -3.64 -0.43 13.83
CA THR A 141 -3.46 -1.64 14.63
C THR A 141 -3.55 -2.88 13.77
N LYS A 142 -4.59 -2.96 12.93
CA LYS A 142 -4.79 -4.10 12.03
C LYS A 142 -3.70 -4.19 10.96
N MET A 143 -3.27 -3.06 10.40
CA MET A 143 -2.18 -3.02 9.42
C MET A 143 -0.86 -3.55 10.01
N PHE A 144 -0.51 -3.19 11.24
CA PHE A 144 0.68 -3.74 11.90
C PHE A 144 0.58 -5.26 12.07
N GLN A 145 -0.56 -5.76 12.52
CA GLN A 145 -0.78 -7.19 12.71
C GLN A 145 -0.71 -7.97 11.39
N ASP A 146 -1.27 -7.40 10.32
CA ASP A 146 -1.23 -8.02 8.98
C ASP A 146 0.18 -7.94 8.38
N LEU A 147 0.88 -6.82 8.58
CA LEU A 147 2.25 -6.63 8.10
C LEU A 147 3.25 -7.56 8.81
N ASP A 148 3.06 -7.84 10.10
CA ASP A 148 3.90 -8.81 10.82
C ASP A 148 3.77 -10.22 10.21
N LYS A 149 2.56 -10.63 9.82
CA LYS A 149 2.34 -11.90 9.11
C LYS A 149 2.99 -11.91 7.72
N VAL A 150 2.87 -10.80 6.99
CA VAL A 150 3.53 -10.63 5.70
C VAL A 150 5.04 -10.76 5.83
N ILE A 151 5.64 -10.08 6.80
CA ILE A 151 7.10 -10.13 7.04
C ILE A 151 7.54 -11.56 7.42
N GLU A 152 6.76 -12.26 8.24
CA GLU A 152 7.03 -13.64 8.59
C GLU A 152 7.03 -14.54 7.35
N VAL A 153 6.01 -14.46 6.50
CA VAL A 153 5.91 -15.27 5.28
C VAL A 153 7.01 -14.93 4.30
N LEU A 154 7.20 -13.65 3.97
CA LEU A 154 8.27 -13.23 3.04
C LEU A 154 9.64 -13.65 3.55
N GLY A 155 9.87 -13.63 4.87
CA GLY A 155 11.09 -14.08 5.51
C GLY A 155 11.41 -15.56 5.25
N LYS A 156 10.39 -16.43 5.21
CA LYS A 156 10.56 -17.86 4.86
C LYS A 156 11.09 -18.05 3.44
N TYR A 157 10.75 -17.13 2.54
CA TYR A 157 11.10 -17.18 1.11
C TYR A 157 12.26 -16.23 0.76
N ALA A 158 12.89 -15.55 1.71
CA ALA A 158 13.89 -14.52 1.45
C ALA A 158 15.12 -15.02 0.68
N ALA A 159 15.46 -16.30 0.78
CA ALA A 159 16.55 -16.92 0.03
C ALA A 159 16.17 -17.34 -1.41
N GLN A 160 14.90 -17.14 -1.81
CA GLN A 160 14.36 -17.56 -3.09
C GLN A 160 13.83 -16.35 -3.86
N ASN A 161 14.02 -16.35 -5.16
CA ASN A 161 13.35 -15.40 -6.04
C ASN A 161 12.07 -16.03 -6.58
N PHE A 162 11.01 -15.22 -6.70
CA PHE A 162 9.82 -15.60 -7.43
C PHE A 162 9.91 -15.12 -8.89
N SER A 163 8.87 -15.33 -9.68
CA SER A 163 8.87 -14.97 -11.10
C SER A 163 9.06 -13.47 -11.30
N SER A 164 10.10 -13.07 -12.01
CA SER A 164 10.32 -11.69 -12.45
C SER A 164 9.16 -11.15 -13.31
N GLY A 165 8.42 -12.03 -13.99
CA GLY A 165 7.22 -11.66 -14.72
C GLY A 165 6.02 -11.25 -13.84
N ALA A 166 6.14 -11.36 -12.51
CA ALA A 166 5.14 -10.90 -11.54
C ALA A 166 5.63 -9.68 -10.74
N ASP A 167 6.78 -9.10 -11.07
CA ASP A 167 7.38 -8.01 -10.29
C ASP A 167 8.19 -7.06 -11.16
N LYS A 168 7.71 -5.84 -11.32
CA LYS A 168 8.37 -4.76 -12.07
C LYS A 168 9.29 -3.89 -11.21
N ILE A 169 9.37 -4.13 -9.91
CA ILE A 169 10.11 -3.29 -8.96
C ILE A 169 11.43 -3.95 -8.60
N TYR A 170 11.42 -5.18 -8.10
CA TYR A 170 12.60 -5.92 -7.65
C TYR A 170 12.89 -7.19 -8.45
N GLU A 171 12.21 -7.38 -9.58
CA GLU A 171 12.41 -8.51 -10.50
C GLU A 171 12.29 -9.89 -9.81
N GLY A 172 11.41 -9.98 -8.82
CA GLY A 172 11.16 -11.20 -8.04
C GLY A 172 12.09 -11.41 -6.85
N ASN A 173 12.90 -10.42 -6.47
CA ASN A 173 13.78 -10.52 -5.32
C ASN A 173 13.00 -10.44 -4.00
N THR A 174 12.72 -11.59 -3.39
CA THR A 174 11.94 -11.67 -2.14
C THR A 174 12.64 -10.98 -0.97
N ALA A 175 13.98 -11.04 -0.88
CA ALA A 175 14.72 -10.36 0.18
C ALA A 175 14.56 -8.82 0.11
N ALA A 176 14.45 -8.25 -1.09
CA ALA A 176 14.17 -6.84 -1.27
C ALA A 176 12.75 -6.48 -0.79
N TRP A 177 11.78 -7.35 -1.02
CA TRP A 177 10.43 -7.19 -0.49
C TRP A 177 10.36 -7.29 1.03
N VAL A 178 11.19 -8.12 1.66
CA VAL A 178 11.33 -8.14 3.14
C VAL A 178 11.82 -6.80 3.66
N LYS A 179 12.84 -6.20 3.02
CA LYS A 179 13.31 -4.86 3.39
C LYS A 179 12.24 -3.79 3.18
N PHE A 180 11.48 -3.88 2.08
CA PHE A 180 10.35 -2.98 1.83
C PHE A 180 9.31 -3.07 2.95
N ALA A 181 8.89 -4.29 3.31
CA ALA A 181 7.90 -4.52 4.35
C ALA A 181 8.34 -3.99 5.73
N ASN A 182 9.60 -4.27 6.13
CA ASN A 182 10.16 -3.72 7.36
C ASN A 182 10.27 -2.18 7.33
N SER A 183 10.64 -1.60 6.19
CA SER A 183 10.68 -0.13 6.03
C SER A 183 9.30 0.49 6.13
N LEU A 184 8.27 -0.18 5.60
CA LEU A 184 6.88 0.24 5.76
C LEU A 184 6.44 0.17 7.22
N LYS A 185 6.80 -0.91 7.94
CA LYS A 185 6.57 -1.05 9.40
C LYS A 185 7.23 0.07 10.18
N LEU A 186 8.50 0.37 9.88
CA LEU A 186 9.22 1.48 10.51
C LEU A 186 8.53 2.82 10.24
N ARG A 187 8.13 3.10 9.00
CA ARG A 187 7.39 4.32 8.64
C ARG A 187 6.11 4.45 9.45
N MET A 188 5.33 3.38 9.56
CA MET A 188 4.09 3.37 10.35
C MET A 188 4.37 3.62 11.84
N ALA A 189 5.39 3.00 12.41
CA ALA A 189 5.79 3.18 13.80
C ALA A 189 6.21 4.62 14.10
N MET A 190 6.98 5.24 13.19
CA MET A 190 7.38 6.65 13.31
C MET A 190 6.18 7.60 13.24
N ARG A 191 5.13 7.27 12.47
CA ARG A 191 3.92 8.10 12.41
C ARG A 191 3.07 8.01 13.68
N THR A 192 3.16 6.92 14.42
CA THR A 192 2.40 6.71 15.67
C THR A 192 3.17 7.12 16.93
N CYS A 193 4.45 7.52 16.82
CA CYS A 193 5.33 7.76 17.98
C CYS A 193 4.85 8.89 18.91
N TYR A 194 4.09 9.85 18.39
CA TYR A 194 3.51 10.94 19.19
C TYR A 194 2.05 10.67 19.62
N VAL A 195 1.50 9.52 19.28
CA VAL A 195 0.13 9.16 19.70
C VAL A 195 0.19 8.53 21.11
N SER A 196 -0.25 9.30 22.09
CA SER A 196 -0.24 8.84 23.50
C SER A 196 -0.99 7.53 23.67
N GLY A 197 -0.35 6.55 24.30
CA GLY A 197 -0.95 5.25 24.61
C GLY A 197 -1.18 4.35 23.38
N PHE A 198 -0.65 4.70 22.21
CA PHE A 198 -0.72 3.79 21.06
C PHE A 198 0.15 2.55 21.33
N ASN A 199 -0.44 1.40 21.14
CA ASN A 199 0.28 0.12 21.15
C ASN A 199 -0.44 -0.90 20.27
N VAL A 200 0.30 -1.90 19.83
CA VAL A 200 -0.22 -3.06 19.11
C VAL A 200 0.21 -4.32 19.85
N ASP A 201 -0.76 -5.06 20.37
CA ASP A 201 -0.53 -6.28 21.15
C ASP A 201 0.48 -6.07 22.30
N GLY A 202 0.38 -4.90 22.97
CA GLY A 202 1.25 -4.50 24.07
C GLY A 202 2.58 -3.88 23.68
N LYS A 203 2.93 -3.83 22.38
CA LYS A 203 4.16 -3.21 21.88
C LYS A 203 3.93 -1.73 21.59
N SER A 204 4.78 -0.88 22.15
CA SER A 204 4.80 0.55 21.85
C SER A 204 5.28 0.84 20.43
N SER A 205 5.03 2.07 19.94
CA SER A 205 5.58 2.53 18.66
C SER A 205 7.09 2.40 18.58
N GLN A 206 7.81 2.65 19.69
CA GLN A 206 9.26 2.46 19.75
C GLN A 206 9.64 1.00 19.54
N GLN A 207 9.01 0.07 20.25
CA GLN A 207 9.30 -1.36 20.11
C GLN A 207 9.00 -1.86 18.68
N LEU A 208 7.88 -1.40 18.09
CA LEU A 208 7.56 -1.73 16.69
C LEU A 208 8.61 -1.19 15.69
N ALA A 209 9.15 0.02 15.94
CA ALA A 209 10.22 0.59 15.14
C ALA A 209 11.54 -0.19 15.28
N GLU A 210 11.92 -0.53 16.51
CA GLU A 210 13.13 -1.32 16.81
C GLU A 210 13.06 -2.71 16.18
N GLU A 211 11.91 -3.38 16.26
CA GLU A 211 11.67 -4.66 15.56
C GLU A 211 11.84 -4.54 14.05
N ALA A 212 11.26 -3.49 13.44
CA ALA A 212 11.38 -3.25 12.00
C ALA A 212 12.85 -3.07 11.59
N VAL A 213 13.62 -2.28 12.33
CA VAL A 213 15.05 -2.06 12.07
C VAL A 213 15.83 -3.37 12.24
N ALA A 214 15.57 -4.14 13.30
CA ALA A 214 16.19 -5.45 13.52
C ALA A 214 15.88 -6.46 12.41
N GLY A 215 14.67 -6.39 11.81
CA GLY A 215 14.27 -7.22 10.68
C GLY A 215 14.93 -6.86 9.34
N GLY A 216 15.65 -5.73 9.28
CA GLY A 216 16.34 -5.23 8.10
C GLY A 216 15.47 -4.31 7.25
N VAL A 217 15.81 -3.02 7.27
CA VAL A 217 15.16 -1.96 6.48
C VAL A 217 16.01 -1.57 5.27
N MET A 218 15.47 -0.78 4.37
CA MET A 218 16.22 -0.13 3.30
C MET A 218 17.20 0.87 3.89
N THR A 219 18.48 0.78 3.53
CA THR A 219 19.55 1.65 4.05
C THR A 219 20.30 2.39 2.97
N THR A 220 20.17 1.97 1.72
CA THR A 220 20.85 2.55 0.57
C THR A 220 19.88 2.85 -0.56
N ALA A 221 20.29 3.67 -1.52
CA ALA A 221 19.50 3.92 -2.72
C ALA A 221 19.25 2.64 -3.54
N ALA A 222 20.15 1.66 -3.46
CA ALA A 222 19.99 0.38 -4.16
C ALA A 222 18.85 -0.48 -3.58
N ASP A 223 18.45 -0.25 -2.34
CA ASP A 223 17.31 -0.93 -1.71
C ASP A 223 15.96 -0.31 -2.13
N GLY A 224 15.99 0.85 -2.79
CA GLY A 224 14.78 1.60 -3.13
C GLY A 224 13.84 0.85 -4.07
N ALA A 225 12.54 1.02 -3.85
CA ALA A 225 11.51 0.52 -4.73
C ALA A 225 11.35 1.49 -5.92
N TYR A 226 11.89 1.13 -7.04
CA TYR A 226 11.81 1.95 -8.26
C TYR A 226 11.03 1.20 -9.35
N ARG A 227 10.14 1.92 -9.99
CA ARG A 227 9.47 1.45 -11.17
C ARG A 227 9.96 2.23 -12.38
N LYS A 228 10.42 1.53 -13.41
CA LYS A 228 10.73 2.16 -14.70
C LYS A 228 9.41 2.45 -15.39
N VAL A 229 9.20 3.72 -15.76
CA VAL A 229 8.12 4.12 -16.65
C VAL A 229 8.55 3.71 -18.08
N ALA A 230 7.65 3.10 -18.85
CA ALA A 230 7.92 2.80 -20.24
C ALA A 230 8.05 4.11 -21.03
N ASP A 231 9.07 4.17 -21.90
CA ASP A 231 9.29 5.29 -22.83
C ASP A 231 8.16 5.39 -23.86
#